data_7d017d52be28760bcf63be8093ead0e1
#
_entry.id   7d017d52be28760bcf63be8093ead0e1
#
_cell.length_a   1.000
_cell.length_b   1.000
_cell.length_c   1.000
_cell.angle_alpha   90.00
_cell.angle_beta   90.00
_cell.angle_gamma   90.00
#
_symmetry.space_group_name_H-M   'P 1'
#
loop_
_entity.id
_entity.type
_entity.pdbx_description
1 polymer ?
#
loop_
_entity_poly.entity_id
_entity_poly.type
_entity_poly.pdbx_seq_one_letter_code
_entity_poly.pdbx_strand_id
1 'polypeptide(L)'
;MNRLNILKNKLYIKKRKKEKRRDKKSINQLIIDILSKSEKDNVIYDLGANIGNYSLFFAESDSEVRCYEPDLENYEILNFRSRNKKNIQTYNLACGTKNQSLKLYKEKRDIFNFSTEGYSINTQGTNIDSENFQIIQCIDFCDELKSCTKKISLIKMDIEGAELEIIEKIIKEN
;
A
#
# COMPACT_ATOMS: atom_id res chain seq x y z
N MET A 1 -7.37 -17.20 -17.80
CA MET A 1 -7.41 -17.36 -16.34
C MET A 1 -7.91 -16.04 -15.77
N ASN A 2 -9.00 -16.04 -14.99
CA ASN A 2 -9.72 -14.82 -14.60
C ASN A 2 -8.82 -13.97 -13.67
N ARG A 3 -8.66 -12.65 -13.95
CA ARG A 3 -7.88 -11.69 -13.15
C ARG A 3 -8.22 -11.78 -11.64
N LEU A 4 -9.47 -12.07 -11.32
CA LEU A 4 -9.97 -12.25 -9.95
C LEU A 4 -9.30 -13.45 -9.21
N ASN A 5 -9.03 -14.53 -9.91
CA ASN A 5 -8.34 -15.69 -9.30
C ASN A 5 -6.88 -15.37 -8.99
N ILE A 6 -6.26 -14.48 -9.78
CA ILE A 6 -4.91 -13.99 -9.54
C ILE A 6 -4.89 -13.09 -8.30
N LEU A 7 -5.89 -12.20 -8.16
CA LEU A 7 -6.04 -11.33 -7.00
C LEU A 7 -6.32 -12.13 -5.72
N LYS A 8 -7.27 -13.09 -5.75
CA LYS A 8 -7.57 -13.97 -4.60
C LYS A 8 -6.35 -14.72 -4.08
N ASN A 9 -5.45 -15.15 -4.98
CA ASN A 9 -4.25 -15.90 -4.62
C ASN A 9 -3.06 -15.01 -4.25
N LYS A 10 -3.11 -13.70 -4.49
CA LYS A 10 -1.98 -12.76 -4.36
C LYS A 10 -2.28 -11.56 -3.46
N LEU A 11 -3.50 -11.46 -2.93
CA LEU A 11 -3.87 -10.39 -2.01
C LEU A 11 -3.35 -10.71 -0.61
N TYR A 12 -2.52 -9.83 -0.08
CA TYR A 12 -2.05 -9.92 1.29
C TYR A 12 -2.60 -8.77 2.12
N ILE A 13 -3.38 -9.12 3.16
CA ILE A 13 -3.88 -8.20 4.17
C ILE A 13 -3.16 -8.47 5.47
N LYS A 14 -2.52 -7.44 6.03
CA LYS A 14 -1.82 -7.50 7.32
C LYS A 14 -2.83 -7.73 8.45
N LYS A 15 -2.85 -8.93 9.01
CA LYS A 15 -3.63 -9.24 10.21
C LYS A 15 -2.90 -8.82 11.48
N ARG A 16 -3.64 -8.33 12.48
CA ARG A 16 -3.20 -7.64 13.72
C ARG A 16 -2.03 -8.29 14.51
N LYS A 17 -1.34 -7.45 15.23
CA LYS A 17 -0.05 -7.56 15.97
C LYS A 17 0.23 -8.84 16.82
N LYS A 18 -0.71 -9.69 17.16
CA LYS A 18 -0.51 -10.80 18.13
C LYS A 18 -0.08 -12.15 17.52
N GLU A 19 -0.30 -12.39 16.23
CA GLU A 19 0.14 -13.63 15.51
C GLU A 19 1.50 -13.45 14.81
N LYS A 20 2.12 -12.33 15.01
CA LYS A 20 3.18 -11.70 14.18
C LYS A 20 4.49 -12.45 13.97
N ARG A 21 4.87 -13.46 14.74
CA ARG A 21 6.21 -14.07 14.59
C ARG A 21 6.26 -15.31 13.69
N ARG A 22 5.23 -16.16 13.71
CA ARG A 22 5.15 -17.34 12.84
C ARG A 22 4.71 -16.94 11.43
N ASP A 23 3.71 -16.08 11.33
CA ASP A 23 3.12 -15.65 10.06
C ASP A 23 4.08 -14.78 9.24
N LYS A 24 4.87 -13.91 9.88
CA LYS A 24 5.84 -13.03 9.20
C LYS A 24 6.86 -13.82 8.37
N LYS A 25 7.31 -14.98 8.85
CA LYS A 25 8.28 -15.81 8.12
C LYS A 25 7.65 -16.48 6.89
N SER A 26 6.43 -17.00 7.03
CA SER A 26 5.70 -17.63 5.92
C SER A 26 5.25 -16.63 4.87
N ILE A 27 4.89 -15.41 5.28
CA ILE A 27 4.52 -14.30 4.38
C ILE A 27 5.72 -13.79 3.60
N ASN A 28 6.84 -13.55 4.26
CA ASN A 28 8.05 -13.13 3.58
C ASN A 28 8.49 -14.20 2.56
N GLN A 29 8.35 -15.49 2.89
CA GLN A 29 8.65 -16.56 1.96
C GLN A 29 7.70 -16.55 0.75
N LEU A 30 6.40 -16.36 0.97
CA LEU A 30 5.42 -16.24 -0.12
C LEU A 30 5.73 -15.04 -1.03
N ILE A 31 6.09 -13.91 -0.45
CA ILE A 31 6.50 -12.73 -1.22
C ILE A 31 7.75 -13.05 -2.05
N ILE A 32 8.78 -13.66 -1.45
CA ILE A 32 9.99 -14.08 -2.16
C ILE A 32 9.65 -15.01 -3.33
N ASP A 33 8.77 -15.99 -3.12
CA ASP A 33 8.34 -16.93 -4.17
C ASP A 33 7.57 -16.23 -5.30
N ILE A 34 6.81 -15.18 -5.00
CA ILE A 34 6.14 -14.33 -6.00
C ILE A 34 7.17 -13.52 -6.77
N LEU A 35 8.09 -12.85 -6.06
CA LEU A 35 9.11 -11.99 -6.65
C LEU A 35 10.06 -12.79 -7.57
N SER A 36 10.44 -14.00 -7.16
CA SER A 36 11.32 -14.89 -7.96
C SER A 36 10.70 -15.33 -9.29
N LYS A 37 9.36 -15.24 -9.42
CA LYS A 37 8.60 -15.58 -10.64
C LYS A 37 8.10 -14.34 -11.38
N SER A 38 8.51 -13.18 -10.95
CA SER A 38 8.08 -11.90 -11.52
C SER A 38 8.93 -11.57 -12.76
N GLU A 39 8.28 -11.01 -13.77
CA GLU A 39 8.84 -10.65 -15.07
C GLU A 39 8.69 -9.13 -15.29
N LYS A 40 9.40 -8.57 -16.27
CA LYS A 40 9.35 -7.13 -16.60
C LYS A 40 7.94 -6.63 -16.95
N ASP A 41 7.11 -7.50 -17.53
CA ASP A 41 5.72 -7.17 -17.86
C ASP A 41 4.76 -7.31 -16.68
N ASN A 42 5.28 -7.58 -15.50
CA ASN A 42 4.50 -7.64 -14.29
C ASN A 42 4.51 -6.30 -13.55
N VAL A 43 3.45 -6.05 -12.77
CA VAL A 43 3.34 -4.92 -11.86
C VAL A 43 3.04 -5.40 -10.44
N ILE A 44 3.64 -4.72 -9.48
CA ILE A 44 3.40 -4.87 -8.05
C ILE A 44 2.84 -3.54 -7.54
N TYR A 45 1.77 -3.61 -6.77
CA TYR A 45 1.18 -2.46 -6.10
C TYR A 45 1.51 -2.50 -4.60
N ASP A 46 2.06 -1.40 -4.07
CA ASP A 46 2.33 -1.18 -2.65
C ASP A 46 1.48 0.00 -2.17
N LEU A 47 0.29 -0.31 -1.63
CA LEU A 47 -0.65 0.68 -1.10
C LEU A 47 -0.35 0.91 0.38
N GLY A 48 -0.15 2.18 0.76
CA GLY A 48 0.40 2.57 2.04
C GLY A 48 1.88 2.20 2.12
N ALA A 49 2.65 2.72 1.17
CA ALA A 49 4.07 2.38 1.01
C ALA A 49 4.93 2.91 2.16
N ASN A 50 4.43 3.90 2.91
CA ASN A 50 5.16 4.57 3.98
C ASN A 50 6.53 5.06 3.46
N ILE A 51 7.60 4.91 4.19
CA ILE A 51 8.97 5.26 3.76
C ILE A 51 9.60 4.25 2.78
N GLY A 52 8.83 3.30 2.24
CA GLY A 52 9.24 2.40 1.15
C GLY A 52 9.99 1.15 1.57
N ASN A 53 9.81 0.64 2.78
CA ASN A 53 10.51 -0.57 3.22
C ASN A 53 10.15 -1.79 2.37
N TYR A 54 8.85 -1.99 2.06
CA TYR A 54 8.40 -3.05 1.17
C TYR A 54 8.65 -2.71 -0.29
N SER A 55 8.42 -1.45 -0.69
CA SER A 55 8.65 -1.00 -2.07
C SER A 55 10.07 -1.29 -2.55
N LEU A 56 11.08 -0.96 -1.73
CA LEU A 56 12.48 -1.22 -2.05
C LEU A 56 12.80 -2.72 -2.12
N PHE A 57 12.16 -3.54 -1.28
CA PHE A 57 12.28 -4.99 -1.32
C PHE A 57 11.63 -5.57 -2.60
N PHE A 58 10.46 -5.08 -2.99
CA PHE A 58 9.79 -5.49 -4.23
C PHE A 58 10.60 -5.11 -5.48
N ALA A 59 11.31 -4.00 -5.42
CA ALA A 59 12.15 -3.51 -6.52
C ALA A 59 13.42 -4.33 -6.78
N GLU A 60 13.71 -5.34 -5.95
CA GLU A 60 14.75 -6.34 -6.25
C GLU A 60 14.29 -7.35 -7.33
N SER A 61 12.99 -7.36 -7.67
CA SER A 61 12.46 -8.11 -8.81
C SER A 61 12.53 -7.29 -10.11
N ASP A 62 12.28 -7.94 -11.24
CA ASP A 62 12.19 -7.26 -12.55
C ASP A 62 10.86 -6.54 -12.77
N SER A 63 9.87 -6.69 -11.86
CA SER A 63 8.55 -6.09 -12.00
C SER A 63 8.59 -4.57 -11.80
N GLU A 64 7.67 -3.87 -12.46
CA GLU A 64 7.33 -2.49 -12.11
C GLU A 64 6.69 -2.45 -10.71
N VAL A 65 7.08 -1.51 -9.87
CA VAL A 65 6.53 -1.32 -8.52
C VAL A 65 5.86 0.05 -8.46
N ARG A 66 4.55 0.08 -8.26
CA ARG A 66 3.75 1.29 -8.08
C ARG A 66 3.44 1.48 -6.60
N CYS A 67 3.96 2.56 -6.04
CA CYS A 67 3.92 2.86 -4.61
C CYS A 67 3.01 4.04 -4.34
N TYR A 68 2.02 3.87 -3.50
CA TYR A 68 1.07 4.90 -3.12
C TYR A 68 1.23 5.22 -1.64
N GLU A 69 1.54 6.48 -1.33
CA GLU A 69 1.71 6.97 0.03
C GLU A 69 1.09 8.36 0.16
N PRO A 70 0.00 8.52 0.93
CA PRO A 70 -0.72 9.79 1.04
C PRO A 70 -0.01 10.82 1.92
N ASP A 71 0.73 10.40 2.97
CA ASP A 71 1.44 11.33 3.83
C ASP A 71 2.65 11.93 3.10
N LEU A 72 2.69 13.26 3.04
CA LEU A 72 3.72 13.97 2.28
C LEU A 72 5.13 13.72 2.82
N GLU A 73 5.30 13.68 4.15
CA GLU A 73 6.62 13.47 4.77
C GLU A 73 7.15 12.07 4.45
N ASN A 74 6.29 11.04 4.58
CA ASN A 74 6.63 9.66 4.24
C ASN A 74 6.88 9.50 2.75
N TYR A 75 6.06 10.14 1.90
CA TYR A 75 6.22 10.13 0.45
C TYR A 75 7.56 10.73 0.01
N GLU A 76 7.97 11.87 0.59
CA GLU A 76 9.26 12.48 0.27
C GLU A 76 10.44 11.56 0.62
N ILE A 77 10.36 10.87 1.77
CA ILE A 77 11.36 9.88 2.17
C ILE A 77 11.35 8.69 1.20
N LEU A 78 10.18 8.15 0.87
CA LEU A 78 10.01 7.08 -0.11
C LEU A 78 10.63 7.45 -1.46
N ASN A 79 10.28 8.63 -1.98
CA ASN A 79 10.77 9.13 -3.26
C ASN A 79 12.29 9.31 -3.26
N PHE A 80 12.85 9.87 -2.19
CA PHE A 80 14.29 9.98 -2.03
C PHE A 80 14.98 8.60 -1.98
N ARG A 81 14.46 7.65 -1.24
CA ARG A 81 15.05 6.30 -1.10
C ARG A 81 14.97 5.48 -2.39
N SER A 82 13.92 5.69 -3.17
CA SER A 82 13.69 4.95 -4.42
C SER A 82 14.32 5.57 -5.67
N ARG A 83 14.89 6.78 -5.58
CA ARG A 83 15.40 7.57 -6.74
C ARG A 83 16.37 6.84 -7.68
N ASN A 84 17.08 5.83 -7.20
CA ASN A 84 18.03 5.03 -7.98
C ASN A 84 17.43 3.71 -8.49
N LYS A 85 16.16 3.42 -8.22
CA LYS A 85 15.45 2.21 -8.65
C LYS A 85 14.58 2.56 -9.87
N LYS A 86 15.00 2.10 -11.05
CA LYS A 86 14.32 2.44 -12.33
C LYS A 86 12.95 1.83 -12.48
N ASN A 87 12.66 0.78 -11.73
CA ASN A 87 11.40 0.04 -11.75
C ASN A 87 10.41 0.48 -10.66
N ILE A 88 10.71 1.52 -9.87
CA ILE A 88 9.78 2.11 -8.90
C ILE A 88 9.14 3.36 -9.48
N GLN A 89 7.83 3.47 -9.32
CA GLN A 89 7.03 4.69 -9.50
C GLN A 89 6.35 5.03 -8.19
N THR A 90 6.46 6.29 -7.75
CA THR A 90 5.91 6.76 -6.47
C THR A 90 4.81 7.78 -6.70
N TYR A 91 3.73 7.69 -5.93
CA TYR A 91 2.56 8.56 -6.02
C TYR A 91 2.18 9.06 -4.63
N ASN A 92 2.08 10.40 -4.47
CA ASN A 92 1.56 10.99 -3.23
C ASN A 92 0.02 11.00 -3.25
N LEU A 93 -0.55 9.81 -3.15
CA LEU A 93 -1.98 9.56 -3.27
C LEU A 93 -2.41 8.50 -2.25
N ALA A 94 -3.62 8.63 -1.72
CA ALA A 94 -4.31 7.55 -1.06
C ALA A 94 -5.00 6.65 -2.10
N CYS A 95 -5.26 5.39 -1.72
CA CYS A 95 -6.07 4.47 -2.49
C CYS A 95 -7.36 4.16 -1.73
N GLY A 96 -8.49 4.24 -2.42
CA GLY A 96 -9.81 3.99 -1.87
C GLY A 96 -10.76 3.43 -2.91
N THR A 97 -12.06 3.64 -2.68
CA THR A 97 -13.14 3.17 -3.55
C THR A 97 -13.71 4.25 -4.47
N LYS A 98 -13.19 5.49 -4.40
CA LYS A 98 -13.60 6.62 -5.24
C LYS A 98 -12.55 7.72 -5.28
N ASN A 99 -12.57 8.52 -6.33
CA ASN A 99 -11.75 9.72 -6.45
C ASN A 99 -12.32 10.83 -5.56
N GLN A 100 -11.55 11.30 -4.56
CA GLN A 100 -11.98 12.35 -3.62
C GLN A 100 -10.78 12.94 -2.88
N SER A 101 -11.01 14.11 -2.24
CA SER A 101 -10.10 14.64 -1.24
C SER A 101 -10.50 14.13 0.14
N LEU A 102 -9.52 13.76 0.97
CA LEU A 102 -9.71 13.25 2.32
C LEU A 102 -8.86 14.04 3.32
N LYS A 103 -9.27 14.01 4.57
CA LYS A 103 -8.45 14.46 5.68
C LYS A 103 -7.65 13.29 6.22
N LEU A 104 -6.34 13.42 6.25
CA LEU A 104 -5.43 12.48 6.90
C LEU A 104 -5.00 13.09 8.22
N TYR A 105 -5.41 12.49 9.33
CA TYR A 105 -5.13 12.98 10.68
C TYR A 105 -3.84 12.40 11.21
N LYS A 106 -3.05 13.24 11.88
CA LYS A 106 -1.84 12.80 12.59
C LYS A 106 -2.23 12.22 13.94
N GLU A 107 -1.62 11.09 14.33
CA GLU A 107 -1.72 10.63 15.71
C GLU A 107 -0.98 11.61 16.65
N LYS A 108 -1.48 11.77 17.87
CA LYS A 108 -0.77 12.49 18.94
C LYS A 108 0.53 11.73 19.22
N ARG A 109 1.65 12.31 18.79
CA ARG A 109 2.98 11.72 19.03
C ARG A 109 3.41 12.04 20.45
N ASP A 110 3.73 11.02 21.24
CA ASP A 110 4.63 11.20 22.38
C ASP A 110 6.00 11.66 21.85
N ILE A 111 6.57 12.69 22.49
CA ILE A 111 7.82 13.38 22.09
C ILE A 111 9.01 12.41 21.89
N PHE A 112 8.88 11.15 22.33
CA PHE A 112 9.92 10.11 22.30
C PHE A 112 9.68 8.99 21.29
N ASN A 113 8.57 9.02 20.51
CA ASN A 113 8.25 7.95 19.56
C ASN A 113 8.38 8.46 18.12
N PHE A 114 9.51 8.20 17.49
CA PHE A 114 9.73 8.39 16.06
C PHE A 114 9.09 7.23 15.27
N SER A 115 7.78 7.10 15.34
CA SER A 115 7.05 6.14 14.51
C SER A 115 6.64 6.83 13.20
N THR A 116 6.94 6.21 12.08
CA THR A 116 6.40 6.59 10.75
C THR A 116 4.99 6.02 10.55
N GLU A 117 4.50 5.23 11.51
CA GLU A 117 3.14 4.68 11.59
C GLU A 117 2.31 5.63 12.46
N GLY A 118 1.07 5.88 12.12
CA GLY A 118 0.18 6.68 12.97
C GLY A 118 -0.57 7.79 12.25
N TYR A 119 -0.97 7.51 11.02
CA TYR A 119 -1.92 8.34 10.27
C TYR A 119 -3.20 7.56 10.05
N SER A 120 -4.36 8.19 10.23
CA SER A 120 -5.65 7.53 10.00
C SER A 120 -6.62 8.46 9.28
N ILE A 121 -7.37 7.89 8.35
CA ILE A 121 -8.53 8.55 7.72
C ILE A 121 -9.72 8.51 8.69
N ASN A 122 -9.72 7.58 9.65
CA ASN A 122 -10.82 7.38 10.59
C ASN A 122 -10.54 8.03 11.94
N THR A 123 -11.42 8.92 12.39
CA THR A 123 -11.31 9.68 13.66
C THR A 123 -11.72 8.89 14.91
N GLN A 124 -12.09 7.62 14.81
CA GLN A 124 -12.53 6.80 15.95
C GLN A 124 -11.39 6.24 16.81
N GLY A 125 -10.13 6.52 16.47
CA GLY A 125 -8.96 6.15 17.28
C GLY A 125 -8.76 7.07 18.48
N THR A 126 -8.39 6.53 19.64
CA THR A 126 -8.23 7.27 20.90
C THR A 126 -7.04 8.23 20.94
N ASN A 127 -6.14 8.20 19.93
CA ASN A 127 -4.89 8.97 19.88
C ASN A 127 -4.80 9.92 18.68
N ILE A 128 -5.92 10.32 18.09
CA ILE A 128 -5.93 11.20 16.92
C ILE A 128 -5.95 12.65 17.36
N ASP A 129 -5.11 13.48 16.75
CA ASP A 129 -5.18 14.93 16.85
C ASP A 129 -6.14 15.45 15.79
N SER A 130 -7.39 15.75 16.20
CA SER A 130 -8.44 16.22 15.29
C SER A 130 -8.19 17.61 14.69
N GLU A 131 -7.24 18.37 15.26
CA GLU A 131 -6.87 19.71 14.77
C GLU A 131 -5.69 19.67 13.81
N ASN A 132 -4.92 18.58 13.80
CA ASN A 132 -3.73 18.42 12.97
C ASN A 132 -3.99 17.40 11.85
N PHE A 133 -4.37 17.89 10.68
CA PHE A 133 -4.63 17.07 9.51
C PHE A 133 -4.01 17.68 8.24
N GLN A 134 -3.76 16.85 7.25
CA GLN A 134 -3.46 17.28 5.89
C GLN A 134 -4.59 16.86 4.93
N ILE A 135 -4.80 17.66 3.89
CA ILE A 135 -5.70 17.29 2.80
C ILE A 135 -4.90 16.44 1.82
N ILE A 136 -5.39 15.23 1.54
CA ILE A 136 -4.78 14.29 0.61
C ILE A 136 -5.74 13.99 -0.53
N GLN A 137 -5.18 13.61 -1.68
CA GLN A 137 -5.96 13.09 -2.80
C GLN A 137 -6.06 11.57 -2.70
N CYS A 138 -7.25 11.05 -2.90
CA CYS A 138 -7.56 9.62 -2.95
C CYS A 138 -8.03 9.26 -4.34
N ILE A 139 -7.49 8.18 -4.89
CA ILE A 139 -7.93 7.62 -6.17
C ILE A 139 -8.84 6.41 -5.95
N ASP A 140 -9.70 6.16 -6.93
CA ASP A 140 -10.39 4.89 -7.06
C ASP A 140 -9.42 3.81 -7.54
N PHE A 141 -9.04 2.91 -6.65
CA PHE A 141 -8.06 1.89 -6.98
C PHE A 141 -8.59 0.83 -7.96
N CYS A 142 -9.92 0.65 -8.06
CA CYS A 142 -10.50 -0.21 -9.09
C CYS A 142 -10.29 0.35 -10.49
N ASP A 143 -10.37 1.67 -10.67
CA ASP A 143 -10.11 2.32 -11.95
C ASP A 143 -8.62 2.19 -12.33
N GLU A 144 -7.72 2.32 -11.36
CA GLU A 144 -6.28 2.07 -11.55
C GLU A 144 -6.04 0.61 -12.01
N LEU A 145 -6.69 -0.37 -11.38
CA LEU A 145 -6.57 -1.77 -11.79
C LEU A 145 -7.13 -2.05 -13.18
N LYS A 146 -8.24 -1.40 -13.55
CA LYS A 146 -8.84 -1.54 -14.90
C LYS A 146 -7.96 -0.95 -15.99
N SER A 147 -7.29 0.17 -15.70
CA SER A 147 -6.39 0.83 -16.64
C SER A 147 -5.07 0.09 -16.82
N CYS A 148 -4.73 -0.81 -15.89
CA CYS A 148 -3.47 -1.54 -15.91
C CYS A 148 -3.46 -2.62 -16.99
N THR A 149 -2.57 -2.47 -17.97
CA THR A 149 -2.37 -3.45 -19.05
C THR A 149 -1.39 -4.56 -18.67
N LYS A 150 -0.60 -4.36 -17.62
CA LYS A 150 0.39 -5.32 -17.15
C LYS A 150 -0.24 -6.42 -16.29
N LYS A 151 0.45 -7.55 -16.20
CA LYS A 151 0.07 -8.64 -15.30
C LYS A 151 0.35 -8.26 -13.86
N ILE A 152 -0.69 -8.22 -13.02
CA ILE A 152 -0.55 -7.92 -11.60
C ILE A 152 0.00 -9.15 -10.88
N SER A 153 1.21 -9.02 -10.31
CA SER A 153 1.87 -10.09 -9.56
C SER A 153 1.51 -10.08 -8.09
N LEU A 154 1.42 -8.87 -7.51
CA LEU A 154 1.17 -8.69 -6.09
C LEU A 154 0.46 -7.36 -5.86
N ILE A 155 -0.48 -7.35 -4.92
CA ILE A 155 -1.01 -6.13 -4.30
C ILE A 155 -0.79 -6.27 -2.80
N LYS A 156 0.05 -5.41 -2.22
CA LYS A 156 0.15 -5.23 -0.77
C LYS A 156 -0.73 -4.04 -0.40
N MET A 157 -1.57 -4.21 0.60
CA MET A 157 -2.39 -3.14 1.19
C MET A 157 -2.08 -3.03 2.68
N ASP A 158 -1.73 -1.84 3.13
CA ASP A 158 -1.50 -1.46 4.52
C ASP A 158 -1.92 0.02 4.66
N ILE A 159 -3.22 0.28 4.49
CA ILE A 159 -3.82 1.61 4.29
C ILE A 159 -4.78 2.01 5.43
N GLU A 160 -4.63 1.33 6.56
CA GLU A 160 -5.24 1.67 7.85
C GLU A 160 -6.79 1.76 7.82
N GLY A 161 -7.43 0.79 7.14
CA GLY A 161 -8.86 0.51 7.29
C GLY A 161 -9.72 0.53 6.02
N ALA A 162 -9.20 0.95 4.87
CA ALA A 162 -9.95 0.91 3.60
C ALA A 162 -9.79 -0.40 2.82
N GLU A 163 -8.99 -1.36 3.33
CA GLU A 163 -8.64 -2.60 2.63
C GLU A 163 -9.88 -3.42 2.26
N LEU A 164 -10.80 -3.58 3.21
CA LEU A 164 -12.00 -4.41 3.01
C LEU A 164 -12.90 -3.82 1.93
N GLU A 165 -13.15 -2.52 1.98
CA GLU A 165 -14.01 -1.82 1.01
C GLU A 165 -13.45 -1.91 -0.42
N ILE A 166 -12.13 -1.74 -0.57
CA ILE A 166 -11.45 -1.90 -1.86
C ILE A 166 -11.60 -3.32 -2.39
N ILE A 167 -11.39 -4.33 -1.53
CA ILE A 167 -11.51 -5.74 -1.91
C ILE A 167 -12.94 -6.08 -2.33
N GLU A 168 -13.93 -5.63 -1.55
CA GLU A 168 -15.35 -5.84 -1.88
C GLU A 168 -15.71 -5.20 -3.22
N LYS A 169 -15.21 -3.99 -3.48
CA LYS A 169 -15.43 -3.30 -4.76
C LYS A 169 -14.78 -4.05 -5.92
N ILE A 170 -13.52 -4.48 -5.77
CA ILE A 170 -12.82 -5.30 -6.77
C ILE A 170 -13.61 -6.57 -7.09
N ILE A 171 -14.19 -7.24 -6.07
CA ILE A 171 -14.96 -8.46 -6.27
C ILE A 171 -16.27 -8.19 -7.00
N LYS A 172 -16.94 -7.07 -6.74
CA LYS A 172 -18.21 -6.70 -7.38
C LYS A 172 -18.04 -6.31 -8.86
N GLU A 173 -16.94 -5.66 -9.19
CA GLU A 173 -16.74 -5.06 -10.53
C GLU A 173 -15.99 -5.99 -11.50
N ASN A 174 -15.62 -7.19 -11.09
CA ASN A 174 -15.01 -8.26 -11.90
C ASN A 174 -15.85 -9.52 -11.94
#